data_e9aa72cd536695dd09bdc09bf16bedca
#
_entry.id   e9aa72cd536695dd09bdc09bf16bedca
#
_cell.length_a   1.000
_cell.length_b   1.000
_cell.length_c   1.000
_cell.angle_alpha   90.00
_cell.angle_beta   90.00
_cell.angle_gamma   90.00
#
_symmetry.space_group_name_H-M   'P 1'
#
loop_
_entity.id
_entity.type
_entity.pdbx_description
1 polymer ?
#
loop_
_entity_poly.entity_id
_entity_poly.type
_entity_poly.pdbx_seq_one_letter_code
_entity_poly.pdbx_strand_id
1 'polypeptide(L)'
;MNKKSTKLRGKPNRRTQIAIKLRRILFGQTVIVALLLLIQFSLYFIFLLRLQQFASLYFKVSIVLSVLFLIYLVNRKGKNEYKLAWLFPVFCFPVLGISLYFLFKYNQGGIWLKKKIRKIKTYSDSYIQEKDRVDEIQNKYPNIKDISQYLYSYGRYPAYEGTKTKYFCCGEDFFSDVLKSFEKAKKFIFMEFFIIEPSHILDRILEVLSKKVEEGVEVRILFDSIGSIVLSSSLLKHYFSVYGIKSKVWLKFLPVFNIGYNNRDHRKIIVVDNKTAYTGGVNISDEYANIESKRFDYWKDAGIKLSGPAVHSFTLMFLQMWNVQNKKNQSYDNFEKYISKKNVAKLSSTENLNNECGLVIPYGDDAYNNQEIAENVYYYLLNKAQKKVSIMTPYVIIDNTILDAMIFTAQRGVEVELIVPEHYDHFITFCVGRTFIKTLIESGVKVYAYQKGFIHSKVFVTDSIYGTVGSVNLDYRSFYHHFECGTFLYNTDSLIEAEKDFEKTKLECKEITLDEYKKISWYVRIIGWFFRIFSPLM
;
A
#
# COMPACT_ATOMS: atom_id res chain seq x y z
N MET A 1 3.23 40.37 -6.72
CA MET A 1 3.37 38.92 -6.53
C MET A 1 4.69 38.61 -5.87
N ASN A 2 4.66 38.08 -4.67
CA ASN A 2 5.72 38.25 -3.68
C ASN A 2 6.85 37.21 -3.78
N LYS A 3 8.11 37.69 -3.68
CA LYS A 3 9.39 36.94 -3.59
C LYS A 3 9.49 35.86 -2.46
N LYS A 4 8.38 35.39 -1.85
CA LYS A 4 8.41 34.38 -0.80
C LYS A 4 8.41 32.92 -1.30
N SER A 5 8.08 32.67 -2.58
CA SER A 5 8.03 31.31 -3.14
C SER A 5 9.39 30.72 -3.53
N THR A 6 10.41 31.58 -3.71
CA THR A 6 11.73 31.16 -4.20
C THR A 6 12.68 30.60 -3.14
N LYS A 7 12.36 30.64 -1.85
CA LYS A 7 13.27 30.18 -0.78
C LYS A 7 13.24 28.69 -0.46
N LEU A 8 12.29 27.92 -0.98
CA LEU A 8 12.24 26.45 -0.77
C LEU A 8 12.84 25.63 -1.92
N ARG A 9 13.15 26.26 -3.06
CA ARG A 9 13.86 25.65 -4.21
C ARG A 9 15.35 25.39 -3.98
N GLY A 10 15.93 25.78 -2.85
CA GLY A 10 17.29 25.39 -2.53
C GLY A 10 17.36 23.90 -2.29
N LYS A 11 18.00 23.13 -3.22
CA LYS A 11 18.44 21.74 -2.91
C LYS A 11 19.02 21.78 -1.49
N PRO A 12 18.55 20.90 -0.58
CA PRO A 12 19.08 20.93 0.79
C PRO A 12 20.60 20.90 0.71
N ASN A 13 21.26 21.80 1.41
CA ASN A 13 22.72 21.97 1.39
C ASN A 13 23.35 20.58 1.57
N ARG A 14 24.46 20.30 0.87
CA ARG A 14 25.18 19.00 0.89
C ARG A 14 25.33 18.43 2.29
N ARG A 15 25.52 19.30 3.31
CA ARG A 15 25.51 18.93 4.74
C ARG A 15 24.15 18.41 5.23
N THR A 16 23.05 19.01 4.79
CA THR A 16 21.69 18.59 5.14
C THR A 16 21.33 17.26 4.46
N GLN A 17 21.76 17.06 3.21
CA GLN A 17 21.58 15.79 2.50
C GLN A 17 22.42 14.67 3.14
N ILE A 18 23.65 14.96 3.55
CA ILE A 18 24.50 14.00 4.27
C ILE A 18 23.90 13.69 5.65
N ALA A 19 23.42 14.67 6.38
CA ALA A 19 22.77 14.47 7.68
C ALA A 19 21.46 13.63 7.56
N ILE A 20 20.68 13.85 6.52
CA ILE A 20 19.48 13.05 6.20
C ILE A 20 19.88 11.62 5.84
N LYS A 21 20.92 11.45 5.02
CA LYS A 21 21.42 10.14 4.60
C LYS A 21 22.04 9.37 5.77
N LEU A 22 22.84 10.04 6.61
CA LEU A 22 23.38 9.48 7.87
C LEU A 22 22.26 9.12 8.87
N ARG A 23 21.26 9.97 9.01
CA ARG A 23 20.11 9.70 9.87
C ARG A 23 19.28 8.51 9.39
N ARG A 24 19.09 8.37 8.07
CA ARG A 24 18.47 7.19 7.43
C ARG A 24 19.25 5.90 7.69
N ILE A 25 20.59 5.98 7.65
CA ILE A 25 21.47 4.84 7.89
C ILE A 25 21.51 4.52 9.40
N LEU A 26 21.79 5.49 10.26
CA LEU A 26 21.98 5.29 11.70
C LEU A 26 20.71 4.87 12.46
N PHE A 27 19.53 5.28 11.99
CA PHE A 27 18.23 4.95 12.59
C PHE A 27 17.41 3.98 11.74
N GLY A 28 18.01 3.38 10.70
CA GLY A 28 17.38 2.27 9.97
C GLY A 28 17.24 1.06 10.89
N GLN A 29 16.10 0.38 10.83
CA GLN A 29 15.84 -0.85 11.61
C GLN A 29 17.00 -1.86 11.46
N THR A 30 17.59 -1.95 10.27
CA THR A 30 18.74 -2.80 9.96
C THR A 30 19.96 -2.49 10.83
N VAL A 31 20.27 -1.21 11.08
CA VAL A 31 21.42 -0.81 11.92
C VAL A 31 21.16 -1.11 13.39
N ILE A 32 19.92 -0.89 13.84
CA ILE A 32 19.54 -1.18 15.22
C ILE A 32 19.58 -2.69 15.47
N VAL A 33 19.06 -3.49 14.54
CA VAL A 33 19.16 -4.96 14.62
C VAL A 33 20.62 -5.41 14.56
N ALA A 34 21.44 -4.84 13.67
CA ALA A 34 22.87 -5.14 13.60
C ALA A 34 23.61 -4.77 14.90
N LEU A 35 23.26 -3.65 15.53
CA LEU A 35 23.84 -3.21 16.80
C LEU A 35 23.43 -4.14 17.95
N LEU A 36 22.16 -4.57 17.98
CA LEU A 36 21.69 -5.57 18.95
C LEU A 36 22.36 -6.94 18.74
N LEU A 37 22.57 -7.35 17.50
CA LEU A 37 23.31 -8.56 17.18
C LEU A 37 24.79 -8.44 17.63
N LEU A 38 25.45 -7.31 17.38
CA LEU A 38 26.81 -7.05 17.85
C LEU A 38 26.90 -7.08 19.38
N ILE A 39 25.98 -6.46 20.10
CA ILE A 39 25.89 -6.52 21.55
C ILE A 39 25.70 -7.97 22.00
N GLN A 40 24.80 -8.71 21.38
CA GLN A 40 24.56 -10.12 21.70
C GLN A 40 25.79 -10.99 21.43
N PHE A 41 26.49 -10.81 20.31
CA PHE A 41 27.74 -11.51 20.03
C PHE A 41 28.82 -11.17 21.07
N SER A 42 28.96 -9.90 21.44
CA SER A 42 29.89 -9.44 22.45
C SER A 42 29.56 -10.05 23.82
N LEU A 43 28.29 -10.04 24.22
CA LEU A 43 27.84 -10.67 25.47
C LEU A 43 28.07 -12.20 25.43
N TYR A 44 27.78 -12.84 24.29
CA TYR A 44 28.02 -14.27 24.11
C TYR A 44 29.51 -14.62 24.21
N PHE A 45 30.39 -13.79 23.61
CA PHE A 45 31.85 -13.98 23.65
C PHE A 45 32.42 -13.74 25.07
N ILE A 46 31.94 -12.69 25.76
CA ILE A 46 32.32 -12.43 27.16
C ILE A 46 31.84 -13.57 28.07
N PHE A 47 30.65 -14.08 27.83
CA PHE A 47 30.07 -15.20 28.57
C PHE A 47 30.88 -16.49 28.36
N LEU A 48 31.28 -16.78 27.12
CA LEU A 48 32.13 -17.93 26.79
C LEU A 48 33.50 -17.84 27.46
N LEU A 49 34.11 -16.65 27.51
CA LEU A 49 35.45 -16.45 28.05
C LEU A 49 35.50 -16.38 29.59
N ARG A 50 34.45 -15.82 30.22
CA ARG A 50 34.47 -15.50 31.66
C ARG A 50 33.62 -16.44 32.52
N LEU A 51 32.61 -17.10 31.94
CA LEU A 51 31.60 -17.87 32.65
C LEU A 51 31.43 -19.30 32.11
N GLN A 52 32.56 -19.96 31.74
CA GLN A 52 32.51 -21.33 31.20
C GLN A 52 31.73 -22.31 32.08
N GLN A 53 31.82 -22.17 33.42
CA GLN A 53 31.07 -23.00 34.36
C GLN A 53 29.55 -22.89 34.25
N PHE A 54 29.03 -21.76 33.75
CA PHE A 54 27.61 -21.57 33.55
C PHE A 54 27.13 -21.83 32.10
N ALA A 55 28.05 -22.07 31.16
CA ALA A 55 27.72 -22.29 29.75
C ALA A 55 26.80 -23.50 29.58
N SER A 56 27.07 -24.61 30.27
CA SER A 56 26.24 -25.81 30.20
C SER A 56 24.77 -25.55 30.67
N LEU A 57 24.59 -24.82 31.75
CA LEU A 57 23.27 -24.46 32.25
C LEU A 57 22.55 -23.53 31.26
N TYR A 58 23.26 -22.52 30.73
CA TYR A 58 22.71 -21.60 29.72
C TYR A 58 22.23 -22.35 28.48
N PHE A 59 23.03 -23.28 27.94
CA PHE A 59 22.62 -24.08 26.78
C PHE A 59 21.39 -24.94 27.07
N LYS A 60 21.35 -25.64 28.21
CA LYS A 60 20.19 -26.45 28.61
C LYS A 60 18.92 -25.62 28.72
N VAL A 61 18.97 -24.47 29.41
CA VAL A 61 17.85 -23.55 29.56
C VAL A 61 17.42 -22.98 28.20
N SER A 62 18.38 -22.60 27.35
CA SER A 62 18.10 -22.07 26.02
C SER A 62 17.39 -23.08 25.13
N ILE A 63 17.78 -24.36 25.16
CA ILE A 63 17.10 -25.43 24.41
C ILE A 63 15.65 -25.59 24.91
N VAL A 64 15.45 -25.67 26.22
CA VAL A 64 14.10 -25.80 26.79
C VAL A 64 13.22 -24.62 26.39
N LEU A 65 13.73 -23.38 26.51
CA LEU A 65 13.01 -22.18 26.10
C LEU A 65 12.67 -22.20 24.61
N SER A 66 13.61 -22.63 23.76
CA SER A 66 13.38 -22.73 22.31
C SER A 66 12.29 -23.74 21.97
N VAL A 67 12.29 -24.90 22.62
CA VAL A 67 11.25 -25.93 22.42
C VAL A 67 9.88 -25.43 22.89
N LEU A 68 9.82 -24.82 24.07
CA LEU A 68 8.56 -24.25 24.58
C LEU A 68 8.05 -23.12 23.65
N PHE A 69 8.95 -22.28 23.17
CA PHE A 69 8.61 -21.22 22.22
C PHE A 69 8.15 -21.79 20.86
N LEU A 70 8.79 -22.83 20.35
CA LEU A 70 8.37 -23.52 19.13
C LEU A 70 6.94 -24.06 19.28
N ILE A 71 6.66 -24.78 20.38
CA ILE A 71 5.29 -25.30 20.67
C ILE A 71 4.30 -24.15 20.72
N TYR A 72 4.63 -23.08 21.41
CA TYR A 72 3.79 -21.86 21.48
C TYR A 72 3.53 -21.27 20.08
N LEU A 73 4.58 -21.12 19.25
CA LEU A 73 4.52 -20.47 17.95
C LEU A 73 3.72 -21.29 16.94
N VAL A 74 3.89 -22.62 16.93
CA VAL A 74 3.15 -23.55 16.04
C VAL A 74 1.64 -23.48 16.32
N ASN A 75 1.25 -23.47 17.60
CA ASN A 75 -0.16 -23.45 18.01
C ASN A 75 -0.81 -22.05 17.88
N ARG A 76 -0.06 -21.03 17.53
CA ARG A 76 -0.61 -19.69 17.35
C ARG A 76 -1.30 -19.55 15.99
N LYS A 77 -2.44 -18.83 15.95
CA LYS A 77 -3.08 -18.40 14.69
C LYS A 77 -2.19 -17.41 13.95
N GLY A 78 -2.17 -17.46 12.64
CA GLY A 78 -1.43 -16.57 11.74
C GLY A 78 -0.69 -17.33 10.65
N LYS A 79 -0.19 -16.60 9.66
CA LYS A 79 0.52 -17.16 8.49
C LYS A 79 1.80 -17.90 8.92
N ASN A 80 2.05 -19.05 8.29
CA ASN A 80 3.18 -19.91 8.65
C ASN A 80 4.53 -19.27 8.31
N GLU A 81 4.58 -18.44 7.28
CA GLU A 81 5.77 -17.71 6.85
C GLU A 81 6.30 -16.78 7.95
N TYR A 82 5.40 -16.07 8.65
CA TYR A 82 5.77 -15.26 9.83
C TYR A 82 6.31 -16.11 10.97
N LYS A 83 5.75 -17.30 11.18
CA LYS A 83 6.24 -18.23 12.20
C LYS A 83 7.66 -18.69 11.86
N LEU A 84 7.91 -19.07 10.60
CA LEU A 84 9.23 -19.48 10.12
C LEU A 84 10.26 -18.35 10.22
N ALA A 85 9.90 -17.12 9.84
CA ALA A 85 10.77 -15.97 9.95
C ALA A 85 11.22 -15.71 11.40
N TRP A 86 10.36 -15.96 12.40
CA TRP A 86 10.71 -15.82 13.81
C TRP A 86 11.50 -17.01 14.38
N LEU A 87 11.37 -18.19 13.79
CA LEU A 87 12.18 -19.34 14.23
C LEU A 87 13.68 -19.11 14.01
N PHE A 88 14.07 -18.47 12.90
CA PHE A 88 15.47 -18.22 12.59
C PHE A 88 16.21 -17.44 13.70
N PRO A 89 15.78 -16.24 14.15
CA PRO A 89 16.45 -15.51 15.24
C PRO A 89 16.38 -16.26 16.58
N VAL A 90 15.34 -17.06 16.83
CA VAL A 90 15.24 -17.85 18.06
C VAL A 90 16.21 -19.03 18.05
N PHE A 91 16.42 -19.70 16.93
CA PHE A 91 17.42 -20.75 16.84
C PHE A 91 18.86 -20.22 16.94
N CYS A 92 19.14 -19.06 16.32
CA CYS A 92 20.46 -18.45 16.41
C CYS A 92 20.75 -17.88 17.81
N PHE A 93 19.74 -17.24 18.44
CA PHE A 93 19.86 -16.49 19.69
C PHE A 93 18.60 -16.66 20.54
N PRO A 94 18.42 -17.79 21.25
CA PRO A 94 17.16 -18.14 21.89
C PRO A 94 16.58 -17.05 22.79
N VAL A 95 17.36 -16.58 23.75
CA VAL A 95 16.90 -15.58 24.71
C VAL A 95 16.57 -14.25 24.03
N LEU A 96 17.45 -13.78 23.14
CA LEU A 96 17.24 -12.54 22.40
C LEU A 96 16.07 -12.67 21.40
N GLY A 97 16.01 -13.75 20.63
CA GLY A 97 14.97 -13.98 19.64
C GLY A 97 13.58 -14.04 20.26
N ILE A 98 13.43 -14.77 21.37
CA ILE A 98 12.19 -14.83 22.14
C ILE A 98 11.82 -13.45 22.71
N SER A 99 12.81 -12.75 23.29
CA SER A 99 12.59 -11.40 23.84
C SER A 99 12.16 -10.41 22.77
N LEU A 100 12.83 -10.40 21.63
CA LEU A 100 12.45 -9.58 20.48
C LEU A 100 11.05 -9.93 20.01
N TYR A 101 10.73 -11.22 19.84
CA TYR A 101 9.38 -11.63 19.44
C TYR A 101 8.28 -11.04 20.34
N PHE A 102 8.43 -11.14 21.65
CA PHE A 102 7.45 -10.60 22.58
C PHE A 102 7.44 -9.07 22.61
N LEU A 103 8.60 -8.42 22.54
CA LEU A 103 8.70 -6.96 22.40
C LEU A 103 7.96 -6.49 21.16
N PHE A 104 8.12 -7.20 20.06
CA PHE A 104 7.46 -6.91 18.80
C PHE A 104 5.96 -7.22 18.84
N LYS A 105 5.54 -8.26 19.50
CA LYS A 105 4.13 -8.65 19.61
C LYS A 105 3.30 -7.73 20.51
N TYR A 106 3.85 -7.32 21.65
CA TYR A 106 3.13 -6.56 22.69
C TYR A 106 3.30 -5.04 22.57
N ASN A 107 3.41 -4.52 21.36
CA ASN A 107 3.49 -3.09 21.15
C ASN A 107 2.19 -2.38 21.59
N GLN A 108 2.25 -1.69 22.75
CA GLN A 108 1.11 -0.95 23.30
C GLN A 108 0.59 0.15 22.36
N GLY A 109 1.47 0.78 21.57
CA GLY A 109 1.09 1.77 20.56
C GLY A 109 0.14 1.21 19.51
N GLY A 110 0.39 -0.03 19.06
CA GLY A 110 -0.48 -0.75 18.12
C GLY A 110 -1.86 -1.06 18.71
N ILE A 111 -1.93 -1.48 19.97
CA ILE A 111 -3.20 -1.79 20.66
C ILE A 111 -4.07 -0.53 20.80
N TRP A 112 -3.47 0.60 21.18
CA TRP A 112 -4.18 1.88 21.30
C TRP A 112 -4.69 2.36 19.94
N LEU A 113 -3.87 2.29 18.90
CA LEU A 113 -4.24 2.68 17.54
C LEU A 113 -5.37 1.79 16.99
N LYS A 114 -5.28 0.47 17.20
CA LYS A 114 -6.36 -0.48 16.85
C LYS A 114 -7.70 -0.11 17.51
N LYS A 115 -7.69 0.23 18.81
CA LYS A 115 -8.91 0.69 19.50
C LYS A 115 -9.47 1.97 18.89
N LYS A 116 -8.61 2.90 18.49
CA LYS A 116 -9.02 4.18 17.92
C LYS A 116 -9.60 4.02 16.52
N ILE A 117 -8.96 3.20 15.68
CA ILE A 117 -9.48 2.83 14.35
C ILE A 117 -10.84 2.14 14.47
N ARG A 118 -10.97 1.18 15.38
CA ARG A 118 -12.24 0.49 15.60
C ARG A 118 -13.36 1.45 16.01
N LYS A 119 -13.07 2.40 16.93
CA LYS A 119 -14.07 3.41 17.35
C LYS A 119 -14.52 4.29 16.20
N ILE A 120 -13.62 4.76 15.35
CA ILE A 120 -14.00 5.61 14.22
C ILE A 120 -14.76 4.82 13.15
N LYS A 121 -14.39 3.56 12.90
CA LYS A 121 -15.15 2.67 12.01
C LYS A 121 -16.59 2.49 12.51
N THR A 122 -16.78 2.17 13.81
CA THR A 122 -18.13 2.09 14.41
C THR A 122 -18.90 3.42 14.32
N TYR A 123 -18.24 4.57 14.54
CA TYR A 123 -18.88 5.88 14.37
C TYR A 123 -19.35 6.10 12.92
N SER A 124 -18.57 5.65 11.96
CA SER A 124 -18.84 5.82 10.54
C SER A 124 -19.80 4.79 9.94
N ASP A 125 -20.15 3.72 10.66
CA ASP A 125 -21.06 2.67 10.17
C ASP A 125 -22.42 3.22 9.71
N SER A 126 -22.93 4.27 10.38
CA SER A 126 -24.20 4.92 10.01
C SER A 126 -24.14 5.72 8.69
N TYR A 127 -22.96 5.85 8.08
CA TYR A 127 -22.75 6.49 6.78
C TYR A 127 -22.48 5.51 5.66
N ILE A 128 -22.54 4.20 5.93
CA ILE A 128 -22.39 3.13 4.94
C ILE A 128 -23.78 2.82 4.35
N GLN A 129 -23.81 2.37 3.11
CA GLN A 129 -25.02 1.96 2.43
C GLN A 129 -25.79 0.90 3.23
N GLU A 130 -27.12 1.01 3.25
CA GLU A 130 -27.99 0.09 3.96
C GLU A 130 -27.93 -1.32 3.39
N LYS A 131 -28.14 -2.33 4.26
CA LYS A 131 -28.02 -3.74 3.90
C LYS A 131 -28.97 -4.16 2.79
N ASP A 132 -30.23 -3.69 2.84
CA ASP A 132 -31.26 -4.05 1.84
C ASP A 132 -30.81 -3.69 0.42
N ARG A 133 -30.16 -2.53 0.25
CA ARG A 133 -29.61 -2.11 -1.04
C ARG A 133 -28.43 -2.96 -1.49
N VAL A 134 -27.59 -3.38 -0.54
CA VAL A 134 -26.48 -4.30 -0.84
C VAL A 134 -27.02 -5.65 -1.31
N ASP A 135 -28.04 -6.17 -0.64
CA ASP A 135 -28.69 -7.44 -1.00
C ASP A 135 -29.37 -7.34 -2.39
N GLU A 136 -29.98 -6.20 -2.72
CA GLU A 136 -30.55 -5.93 -4.05
C GLU A 136 -29.49 -6.00 -5.15
N ILE A 137 -28.37 -5.29 -4.97
CA ILE A 137 -27.25 -5.30 -5.94
C ILE A 137 -26.68 -6.71 -6.08
N GLN A 138 -26.50 -7.43 -4.99
CA GLN A 138 -25.98 -8.79 -5.00
C GLN A 138 -26.88 -9.77 -5.74
N ASN A 139 -28.20 -9.60 -5.65
CA ASN A 139 -29.17 -10.43 -6.36
C ASN A 139 -29.21 -10.08 -7.86
N LYS A 140 -29.02 -8.80 -8.22
CA LYS A 140 -28.94 -8.34 -9.62
C LYS A 140 -27.66 -8.80 -10.32
N TYR A 141 -26.54 -8.96 -9.58
CA TYR A 141 -25.24 -9.34 -10.12
C TYR A 141 -24.68 -10.62 -9.47
N PRO A 142 -25.25 -11.80 -9.77
CA PRO A 142 -24.89 -13.06 -9.15
C PRO A 142 -23.40 -13.44 -9.33
N ASN A 143 -22.78 -13.01 -10.43
CA ASN A 143 -21.38 -13.32 -10.77
C ASN A 143 -20.36 -12.74 -9.78
N ILE A 144 -20.73 -11.70 -9.03
CA ILE A 144 -19.87 -11.05 -8.01
C ILE A 144 -20.51 -11.03 -6.63
N LYS A 145 -21.59 -11.80 -6.42
CA LYS A 145 -22.31 -11.85 -5.14
C LYS A 145 -21.38 -12.23 -3.99
N ASP A 146 -20.54 -13.22 -4.21
CA ASP A 146 -19.57 -13.74 -3.26
C ASP A 146 -18.56 -12.68 -2.79
N ILE A 147 -17.88 -12.01 -3.73
CA ILE A 147 -16.90 -10.97 -3.40
C ILE A 147 -17.58 -9.72 -2.83
N SER A 148 -18.74 -9.34 -3.35
CA SER A 148 -19.52 -8.22 -2.83
C SER A 148 -19.96 -8.46 -1.40
N GLN A 149 -20.46 -9.67 -1.10
CA GLN A 149 -20.82 -10.10 0.26
C GLN A 149 -19.60 -10.07 1.18
N TYR A 150 -18.45 -10.58 0.74
CA TYR A 150 -17.22 -10.58 1.52
C TYR A 150 -16.77 -9.14 1.84
N LEU A 151 -16.63 -8.29 0.83
CA LEU A 151 -16.18 -6.90 1.00
C LEU A 151 -17.12 -6.08 1.90
N TYR A 152 -18.42 -6.31 1.79
CA TYR A 152 -19.39 -5.64 2.66
C TYR A 152 -19.34 -6.16 4.10
N SER A 153 -19.36 -7.48 4.29
CA SER A 153 -19.47 -8.09 5.64
C SER A 153 -18.21 -7.89 6.48
N TYR A 154 -17.02 -7.99 5.86
CA TYR A 154 -15.75 -7.95 6.57
C TYR A 154 -15.02 -6.62 6.45
N GLY A 155 -15.17 -5.91 5.31
CA GLY A 155 -14.56 -4.61 5.06
C GLY A 155 -15.47 -3.42 5.27
N ARG A 156 -16.80 -3.62 5.23
CA ARG A 156 -17.83 -2.56 5.19
C ARG A 156 -17.73 -1.72 3.91
N TYR A 157 -17.38 -2.37 2.79
CA TYR A 157 -17.26 -1.77 1.45
C TYR A 157 -18.39 -2.24 0.55
N PRO A 158 -19.45 -1.44 0.34
CA PRO A 158 -20.56 -1.80 -0.52
C PRO A 158 -20.22 -1.65 -2.00
N ALA A 159 -20.92 -2.39 -2.84
CA ALA A 159 -20.89 -2.25 -4.28
C ALA A 159 -21.77 -1.09 -4.74
N TYR A 160 -21.35 -0.40 -5.80
CA TYR A 160 -22.06 0.74 -6.37
C TYR A 160 -22.29 0.57 -7.86
N GLU A 161 -23.53 0.82 -8.28
CA GLU A 161 -23.91 1.04 -9.68
C GLU A 161 -23.73 2.52 -10.06
N GLY A 162 -23.74 2.81 -11.35
CA GLY A 162 -23.81 4.18 -11.85
C GLY A 162 -22.58 5.03 -11.57
N THR A 163 -21.43 4.42 -11.30
CA THR A 163 -20.15 5.11 -11.16
C THR A 163 -19.37 5.02 -12.45
N LYS A 164 -19.13 6.17 -13.08
CA LYS A 164 -18.22 6.25 -14.24
C LYS A 164 -16.78 6.11 -13.78
N THR A 165 -16.02 5.32 -14.50
CA THR A 165 -14.58 5.12 -14.26
C THR A 165 -13.77 5.66 -15.43
N LYS A 166 -12.53 6.10 -15.18
CA LYS A 166 -11.54 6.44 -16.21
C LYS A 166 -10.19 5.97 -15.72
N TYR A 167 -9.56 5.12 -16.51
CA TYR A 167 -8.21 4.64 -16.27
C TYR A 167 -7.17 5.65 -16.77
N PHE A 168 -6.03 5.73 -16.09
CA PHE A 168 -4.86 6.51 -16.50
C PHE A 168 -3.65 5.57 -16.56
N CYS A 169 -3.04 5.50 -17.71
CA CYS A 169 -1.85 4.67 -17.93
C CYS A 169 -0.53 5.34 -17.52
N CYS A 170 -0.55 6.62 -17.10
CA CYS A 170 0.64 7.37 -16.70
C CYS A 170 0.29 8.48 -15.71
N GLY A 171 1.32 8.97 -14.99
CA GLY A 171 1.16 10.04 -14.00
C GLY A 171 0.88 11.41 -14.61
N GLU A 172 1.38 11.69 -15.80
CA GLU A 172 1.18 12.95 -16.52
C GLU A 172 -0.30 13.23 -16.78
N ASP A 173 -0.99 12.25 -17.35
CA ASP A 173 -2.42 12.35 -17.65
C ASP A 173 -3.25 12.36 -16.38
N PHE A 174 -2.84 11.55 -15.37
CA PHE A 174 -3.47 11.52 -14.06
C PHE A 174 -3.44 12.90 -13.40
N PHE A 175 -2.28 13.55 -13.29
CA PHE A 175 -2.18 14.86 -12.66
C PHE A 175 -2.84 15.97 -13.47
N SER A 176 -2.80 15.89 -14.81
CA SER A 176 -3.52 16.83 -15.66
C SER A 176 -5.03 16.82 -15.39
N ASP A 177 -5.63 15.62 -15.26
CA ASP A 177 -7.07 15.48 -14.94
C ASP A 177 -7.38 15.88 -13.49
N VAL A 178 -6.50 15.56 -12.53
CA VAL A 178 -6.62 15.96 -11.11
C VAL A 178 -6.67 17.48 -10.98
N LEU A 179 -5.77 18.22 -11.63
CA LEU A 179 -5.74 19.69 -11.59
C LEU A 179 -7.04 20.30 -12.15
N LYS A 180 -7.57 19.77 -13.25
CA LYS A 180 -8.87 20.17 -13.82
C LYS A 180 -10.03 19.91 -12.85
N SER A 181 -9.96 18.85 -12.04
CA SER A 181 -10.97 18.55 -11.04
C SER A 181 -10.86 19.46 -9.82
N PHE A 182 -9.65 19.87 -9.42
CA PHE A 182 -9.47 20.86 -8.36
C PHE A 182 -10.03 22.22 -8.74
N GLU A 183 -9.83 22.68 -9.97
CA GLU A 183 -10.40 23.92 -10.48
C GLU A 183 -11.94 23.96 -10.37
N LYS A 184 -12.59 22.80 -10.51
CA LYS A 184 -14.05 22.66 -10.43
C LYS A 184 -14.60 22.50 -9.02
N ALA A 185 -13.74 22.34 -8.01
CA ALA A 185 -14.14 22.13 -6.62
C ALA A 185 -14.91 23.34 -6.07
N LYS A 186 -16.00 23.05 -5.31
CA LYS A 186 -16.87 24.08 -4.72
C LYS A 186 -17.01 23.99 -3.20
N LYS A 187 -16.76 22.81 -2.60
CA LYS A 187 -16.98 22.57 -1.17
C LYS A 187 -15.71 22.14 -0.45
N PHE A 188 -15.07 21.06 -0.92
CA PHE A 188 -13.88 20.54 -0.29
C PHE A 188 -13.01 19.72 -1.24
N ILE A 189 -11.70 19.67 -0.92
CA ILE A 189 -10.71 18.81 -1.52
C ILE A 189 -9.97 18.06 -0.40
N PHE A 190 -9.99 16.75 -0.44
CA PHE A 190 -9.26 15.87 0.47
C PHE A 190 -8.17 15.11 -0.28
N MET A 191 -6.98 15.07 0.30
CA MET A 191 -5.82 14.40 -0.26
C MET A 191 -5.13 13.55 0.80
N GLU A 192 -4.85 12.30 0.50
CA GLU A 192 -4.13 11.35 1.35
C GLU A 192 -3.03 10.70 0.54
N PHE A 193 -1.76 10.83 0.96
CA PHE A 193 -0.62 10.36 0.21
C PHE A 193 0.49 9.78 1.09
N PHE A 194 1.16 8.75 0.59
CA PHE A 194 2.34 8.21 1.23
C PHE A 194 3.55 9.12 1.04
N ILE A 195 3.84 9.52 -0.21
CA ILE A 195 4.96 10.42 -0.54
C ILE A 195 4.42 11.76 -1.02
N ILE A 196 4.88 12.83 -0.37
CA ILE A 196 4.78 14.21 -0.86
C ILE A 196 6.18 14.82 -0.79
N GLU A 197 6.76 15.12 -1.93
CA GLU A 197 8.07 15.74 -2.04
C GLU A 197 7.97 17.16 -2.65
N PRO A 198 8.88 18.09 -2.25
CA PRO A 198 9.05 19.35 -2.94
C PRO A 198 9.38 19.10 -4.41
N SER A 199 8.52 19.56 -5.30
CA SER A 199 8.55 19.20 -6.72
C SER A 199 7.74 20.21 -7.53
N HIS A 200 7.98 20.28 -8.85
CA HIS A 200 7.21 21.15 -9.74
C HIS A 200 5.72 20.77 -9.75
N ILE A 201 5.42 19.48 -9.68
CA ILE A 201 4.01 19.03 -9.61
C ILE A 201 3.34 19.47 -8.31
N LEU A 202 4.05 19.42 -7.16
CA LEU A 202 3.51 19.92 -5.90
C LEU A 202 3.27 21.44 -5.97
N ASP A 203 4.20 22.21 -6.54
CA ASP A 203 4.05 23.66 -6.70
C ASP A 203 2.79 23.99 -7.53
N ARG A 204 2.56 23.29 -8.65
CA ARG A 204 1.36 23.44 -9.48
C ARG A 204 0.08 23.09 -8.73
N ILE A 205 0.09 21.99 -7.97
CA ILE A 205 -1.03 21.57 -7.11
C ILE A 205 -1.34 22.67 -6.09
N LEU A 206 -0.33 23.19 -5.39
CA LEU A 206 -0.50 24.21 -4.35
C LEU A 206 -0.98 25.54 -4.92
N GLU A 207 -0.57 25.92 -6.13
CA GLU A 207 -1.09 27.11 -6.80
C GLU A 207 -2.62 27.02 -7.00
N VAL A 208 -3.11 25.88 -7.50
CA VAL A 208 -4.56 25.67 -7.70
C VAL A 208 -5.28 25.61 -6.35
N LEU A 209 -4.73 24.85 -5.39
CA LEU A 209 -5.34 24.71 -4.07
C LEU A 209 -5.42 26.02 -3.30
N SER A 210 -4.39 26.88 -3.41
CA SER A 210 -4.41 28.21 -2.79
C SER A 210 -5.56 29.07 -3.29
N LYS A 211 -5.78 29.13 -4.61
CA LYS A 211 -6.92 29.82 -5.22
C LYS A 211 -8.24 29.27 -4.69
N LYS A 212 -8.36 27.94 -4.57
CA LYS A 212 -9.56 27.30 -4.04
C LYS A 212 -9.81 27.59 -2.56
N VAL A 213 -8.76 27.68 -1.75
CA VAL A 213 -8.89 28.11 -0.35
C VAL A 213 -9.38 29.57 -0.28
N GLU A 214 -8.87 30.47 -1.13
CA GLU A 214 -9.36 31.85 -1.24
C GLU A 214 -10.83 31.93 -1.66
N GLU A 215 -11.29 30.98 -2.50
CA GLU A 215 -12.71 30.82 -2.89
C GLU A 215 -13.58 30.19 -1.77
N GLY A 216 -12.99 29.84 -0.60
CA GLY A 216 -13.71 29.24 0.54
C GLY A 216 -13.82 27.70 0.48
N VAL A 217 -13.13 27.03 -0.43
CA VAL A 217 -13.08 25.56 -0.49
C VAL A 217 -12.22 25.02 0.65
N GLU A 218 -12.73 24.04 1.40
CA GLU A 218 -11.97 23.40 2.47
C GLU A 218 -10.96 22.41 1.91
N VAL A 219 -9.66 22.64 2.12
CA VAL A 219 -8.60 21.74 1.66
C VAL A 219 -7.95 21.05 2.84
N ARG A 220 -7.86 19.69 2.78
CA ARG A 220 -7.20 18.85 3.78
C ARG A 220 -6.19 17.91 3.13
N ILE A 221 -4.99 17.83 3.73
CA ILE A 221 -3.94 16.92 3.30
C ILE A 221 -3.51 16.03 4.47
N LEU A 222 -3.59 14.72 4.30
CA LEU A 222 -3.04 13.70 5.18
C LEU A 222 -1.83 13.06 4.49
N PHE A 223 -0.70 12.95 5.17
CA PHE A 223 0.50 12.36 4.59
C PHE A 223 1.28 11.52 5.60
N ASP A 224 2.00 10.53 5.08
CA ASP A 224 2.85 9.66 5.90
C ASP A 224 4.19 10.32 6.23
N SER A 225 4.66 10.17 7.47
CA SER A 225 5.89 10.81 7.93
C SER A 225 7.17 10.18 7.39
N ILE A 226 7.17 8.90 7.03
CA ILE A 226 8.33 8.19 6.47
C ILE A 226 8.36 8.34 4.97
N GLY A 227 7.23 8.20 4.29
CA GLY A 227 7.15 8.41 2.86
C GLY A 227 7.58 9.82 2.46
N SER A 228 7.21 10.83 3.25
CA SER A 228 7.53 12.24 3.01
C SER A 228 8.77 12.73 3.78
N ILE A 229 9.78 11.88 4.00
CA ILE A 229 10.93 12.16 4.88
C ILE A 229 11.92 13.18 4.30
N VAL A 230 11.82 13.54 3.05
CA VAL A 230 12.71 14.54 2.39
C VAL A 230 12.65 15.88 3.10
N LEU A 231 11.45 16.28 3.56
CA LEU A 231 11.27 17.40 4.49
C LEU A 231 10.81 16.88 5.85
N SER A 232 11.19 17.56 6.94
CA SER A 232 10.60 17.23 8.23
C SER A 232 9.08 17.44 8.18
N SER A 233 8.32 16.55 8.82
CA SER A 233 6.86 16.65 8.85
C SER A 233 6.35 18.00 9.39
N SER A 234 7.12 18.64 10.28
CA SER A 234 6.80 19.97 10.81
C SER A 234 6.95 21.06 9.76
N LEU A 235 8.00 20.98 8.94
CA LEU A 235 8.25 21.95 7.86
C LEU A 235 7.20 21.80 6.76
N LEU A 236 6.85 20.58 6.38
CA LEU A 236 5.82 20.33 5.37
C LEU A 236 4.44 20.81 5.84
N LYS A 237 4.10 20.60 7.12
CA LYS A 237 2.86 21.16 7.71
C LYS A 237 2.85 22.68 7.72
N HIS A 238 3.98 23.31 8.07
CA HIS A 238 4.10 24.77 8.02
C HIS A 238 3.93 25.27 6.58
N TYR A 239 4.54 24.59 5.62
CA TYR A 239 4.40 24.91 4.20
C TYR A 239 2.93 24.89 3.75
N PHE A 240 2.17 23.85 4.05
CA PHE A 240 0.74 23.79 3.76
C PHE A 240 -0.07 24.89 4.47
N SER A 241 0.29 25.22 5.72
CA SER A 241 -0.44 26.25 6.47
C SER A 241 -0.30 27.65 5.88
N VAL A 242 0.79 27.94 5.18
CA VAL A 242 1.00 29.21 4.46
C VAL A 242 -0.04 29.41 3.34
N TYR A 243 -0.50 28.30 2.75
CA TYR A 243 -1.57 28.29 1.72
C TYR A 243 -2.98 28.11 2.30
N GLY A 244 -3.16 28.22 3.63
CA GLY A 244 -4.46 28.01 4.29
C GLY A 244 -4.93 26.55 4.31
N ILE A 245 -4.09 25.60 3.93
CA ILE A 245 -4.41 24.18 3.83
C ILE A 245 -4.28 23.49 5.19
N LYS A 246 -5.31 22.76 5.63
CA LYS A 246 -5.27 21.95 6.85
C LYS A 246 -4.50 20.67 6.58
N SER A 247 -3.50 20.33 7.43
CA SER A 247 -2.72 19.12 7.24
C SER A 247 -2.52 18.31 8.52
N LYS A 248 -2.51 16.98 8.38
CA LYS A 248 -2.18 16.01 9.42
C LYS A 248 -1.12 15.05 8.94
N VAL A 249 -0.38 14.45 9.89
CA VAL A 249 0.70 13.50 9.62
C VAL A 249 0.32 12.16 10.19
N TRP A 250 0.42 11.12 9.37
CA TRP A 250 0.29 9.74 9.84
C TRP A 250 1.58 9.32 10.55
N LEU A 251 1.45 8.77 11.75
CA LEU A 251 2.51 8.23 12.59
C LEU A 251 3.83 9.01 12.51
N LYS A 252 3.93 10.10 13.29
CA LYS A 252 5.18 10.87 13.40
C LYS A 252 6.35 9.95 13.69
N PHE A 253 7.41 10.07 12.90
CA PHE A 253 8.64 9.36 13.17
C PHE A 253 9.27 9.87 14.48
N LEU A 254 9.31 9.00 15.49
CA LEU A 254 10.08 9.20 16.71
C LEU A 254 11.22 8.17 16.69
N PRO A 255 12.45 8.51 17.04
CA PRO A 255 13.58 7.57 17.05
C PRO A 255 13.51 6.62 18.26
N VAL A 256 12.36 5.99 18.47
CA VAL A 256 12.11 5.01 19.53
C VAL A 256 11.68 3.71 18.89
N PHE A 257 12.12 2.58 19.41
CA PHE A 257 11.68 1.25 18.96
C PHE A 257 10.17 1.11 19.08
N ASN A 258 9.48 1.29 17.97
CA ASN A 258 8.03 1.08 17.90
C ASN A 258 7.69 0.41 16.57
N ILE A 259 7.16 -0.81 16.65
CA ILE A 259 6.81 -1.63 15.48
C ILE A 259 5.59 -1.08 14.74
N GLY A 260 4.74 -0.31 15.40
CA GLY A 260 3.72 0.47 14.71
C GLY A 260 4.28 1.36 13.58
N TYR A 261 5.61 1.53 13.52
CA TYR A 261 6.27 2.19 12.38
C TYR A 261 6.23 1.40 11.08
N ASN A 262 5.96 0.10 11.10
CA ASN A 262 5.74 -0.68 9.87
C ASN A 262 4.35 -0.43 9.28
N ASN A 263 3.38 0.01 10.09
CA ASN A 263 2.01 0.22 9.65
C ASN A 263 1.87 1.62 9.02
N ARG A 264 2.39 1.75 7.80
CA ARG A 264 2.41 3.01 7.04
C ARG A 264 1.09 3.23 6.31
N ASP A 265 0.75 4.49 6.13
CA ASP A 265 -0.35 4.88 5.25
C ASP A 265 0.16 4.97 3.81
N HIS A 266 -0.03 3.87 3.07
CA HIS A 266 0.42 3.76 1.68
C HIS A 266 -0.69 4.11 0.68
N ARG A 267 -1.85 4.55 1.14
CA ARG A 267 -2.97 4.96 0.29
C ARG A 267 -2.65 6.24 -0.47
N LYS A 268 -3.21 6.35 -1.66
CA LYS A 268 -3.22 7.56 -2.48
C LYS A 268 -4.67 7.83 -2.85
N ILE A 269 -5.28 8.77 -2.14
CA ILE A 269 -6.69 9.12 -2.30
C ILE A 269 -6.81 10.61 -2.53
N ILE A 270 -7.52 10.99 -3.57
CA ILE A 270 -7.99 12.36 -3.77
C ILE A 270 -9.51 12.32 -3.85
N VAL A 271 -10.17 13.21 -3.13
CA VAL A 271 -11.62 13.37 -3.20
C VAL A 271 -11.96 14.84 -3.42
N VAL A 272 -12.84 15.11 -4.37
CA VAL A 272 -13.37 16.45 -4.67
C VAL A 272 -14.89 16.43 -4.50
N ASP A 273 -15.41 17.20 -3.54
CA ASP A 273 -16.83 17.45 -3.30
C ASP A 273 -17.71 16.21 -3.11
N ASN A 274 -17.15 15.05 -2.74
CA ASN A 274 -17.82 13.76 -2.73
C ASN A 274 -18.47 13.38 -4.08
N LYS A 275 -17.94 13.89 -5.19
CA LYS A 275 -18.42 13.66 -6.56
C LYS A 275 -17.40 12.97 -7.43
N THR A 276 -16.14 13.25 -7.19
CA THR A 276 -15.00 12.69 -7.93
C THR A 276 -13.95 12.19 -6.95
N ALA A 277 -13.43 10.99 -7.20
CA ALA A 277 -12.28 10.46 -6.47
C ALA A 277 -11.22 9.93 -7.42
N TYR A 278 -9.98 9.89 -6.95
CA TYR A 278 -8.83 9.31 -7.64
C TYR A 278 -8.07 8.39 -6.68
N THR A 279 -7.57 7.28 -7.20
CA THR A 279 -6.63 6.42 -6.53
C THR A 279 -5.68 5.76 -7.53
N GLY A 280 -4.62 5.10 -7.06
CA GLY A 280 -3.63 4.41 -7.90
C GLY A 280 -2.28 4.27 -7.21
N GLY A 281 -1.23 4.04 -7.99
CA GLY A 281 0.14 3.96 -7.51
C GLY A 281 0.83 5.32 -7.36
N VAL A 282 0.30 6.36 -7.98
CA VAL A 282 0.94 7.67 -8.18
C VAL A 282 1.09 8.45 -6.87
N ASN A 283 2.32 8.85 -6.52
CA ASN A 283 2.62 9.77 -5.41
C ASN A 283 2.90 11.19 -5.92
N ILE A 284 3.03 12.17 -5.02
CA ILE A 284 3.32 13.56 -5.38
C ILE A 284 4.83 13.80 -5.37
N SER A 285 5.46 13.56 -6.52
CA SER A 285 6.81 14.01 -6.85
C SER A 285 6.97 14.11 -8.37
N ASP A 286 7.99 14.83 -8.85
CA ASP A 286 8.25 15.02 -10.28
C ASP A 286 8.56 13.72 -11.01
N GLU A 287 9.12 12.73 -10.32
CA GLU A 287 9.40 11.41 -10.86
C GLU A 287 8.11 10.67 -11.29
N TYR A 288 7.04 10.74 -10.47
CA TYR A 288 5.75 10.13 -10.81
C TYR A 288 4.99 10.87 -11.91
N ALA A 289 5.30 12.14 -12.12
CA ALA A 289 4.72 12.95 -13.19
C ALA A 289 5.60 12.98 -14.45
N ASN A 290 6.72 12.26 -14.47
CA ASN A 290 7.73 12.23 -15.53
C ASN A 290 8.21 13.63 -15.96
N ILE A 291 8.23 14.61 -15.01
CA ILE A 291 8.72 15.97 -15.25
C ILE A 291 10.24 16.03 -15.10
N GLU A 292 10.77 15.37 -14.07
CA GLU A 292 12.20 15.28 -13.81
C GLU A 292 12.54 13.85 -13.39
N SER A 293 13.35 13.17 -14.19
CA SER A 293 13.87 11.85 -13.86
C SER A 293 15.04 11.96 -12.89
N LYS A 294 14.96 11.25 -11.76
CA LYS A 294 16.06 11.20 -10.77
C LYS A 294 16.90 9.95 -10.91
N ARG A 295 16.29 8.83 -11.34
CA ARG A 295 16.93 7.51 -11.27
C ARG A 295 16.64 6.63 -12.48
N PHE A 296 15.44 6.75 -13.06
CA PHE A 296 14.98 5.94 -14.19
C PHE A 296 14.50 6.87 -15.30
N ASP A 297 14.70 6.47 -16.54
CA ASP A 297 14.33 7.29 -17.71
C ASP A 297 12.84 7.58 -17.78
N TYR A 298 12.02 6.62 -17.36
CA TYR A 298 10.57 6.74 -17.30
C TYR A 298 9.98 6.03 -16.07
N TRP A 299 8.99 6.65 -15.45
CA TRP A 299 8.25 6.10 -14.33
C TRP A 299 6.84 5.73 -14.79
N LYS A 300 6.62 4.43 -15.02
CA LYS A 300 5.34 3.89 -15.44
C LYS A 300 4.46 3.62 -14.23
N ASP A 301 3.43 4.43 -14.05
CA ASP A 301 2.44 4.21 -12.99
C ASP A 301 1.02 4.27 -13.56
N ALA A 302 0.04 3.85 -12.77
CA ALA A 302 -1.36 3.82 -13.15
C ALA A 302 -2.26 4.42 -12.07
N GLY A 303 -3.38 4.97 -12.50
CA GLY A 303 -4.42 5.48 -11.63
C GLY A 303 -5.82 5.32 -12.21
N ILE A 304 -6.81 5.53 -11.36
CA ILE A 304 -8.22 5.49 -11.75
C ILE A 304 -8.98 6.66 -11.13
N LYS A 305 -9.87 7.24 -11.92
CA LYS A 305 -10.86 8.24 -11.50
C LYS A 305 -12.20 7.58 -11.38
N LEU A 306 -12.91 7.92 -10.33
CA LEU A 306 -14.32 7.58 -10.12
C LEU A 306 -15.15 8.85 -10.14
N SER A 307 -16.30 8.80 -10.80
CA SER A 307 -17.29 9.89 -10.80
C SER A 307 -18.68 9.28 -10.58
N GLY A 308 -19.27 9.52 -9.42
CA GLY A 308 -20.55 8.94 -9.05
C GLY A 308 -20.60 8.36 -7.63
N PRO A 309 -21.55 7.46 -7.36
CA PRO A 309 -21.85 6.95 -6.02
C PRO A 309 -20.65 6.33 -5.27
N ALA A 310 -19.79 5.61 -5.93
CA ALA A 310 -18.64 4.92 -5.30
C ALA A 310 -17.62 5.89 -4.67
N VAL A 311 -17.60 7.18 -5.04
CA VAL A 311 -16.76 8.21 -4.42
C VAL A 311 -16.99 8.31 -2.92
N HIS A 312 -18.20 7.98 -2.49
CA HIS A 312 -18.61 7.97 -1.09
C HIS A 312 -17.67 7.13 -0.21
N SER A 313 -17.30 5.93 -0.64
CA SER A 313 -16.38 5.07 0.12
C SER A 313 -15.00 5.69 0.31
N PHE A 314 -14.43 6.34 -0.71
CA PHE A 314 -13.15 7.05 -0.57
C PHE A 314 -13.26 8.27 0.35
N THR A 315 -14.37 9.01 0.29
CA THR A 315 -14.60 10.12 1.23
C THR A 315 -14.65 9.62 2.66
N LEU A 316 -15.31 8.48 2.89
CA LEU A 316 -15.41 7.86 4.20
C LEU A 316 -14.06 7.36 4.71
N MET A 317 -13.28 6.68 3.85
CA MET A 317 -11.91 6.23 4.18
C MET A 317 -11.02 7.40 4.60
N PHE A 318 -11.02 8.50 3.85
CA PHE A 318 -10.26 9.70 4.21
C PHE A 318 -10.70 10.26 5.57
N LEU A 319 -12.01 10.44 5.79
CA LEU A 319 -12.55 10.99 7.03
C LEU A 319 -12.21 10.10 8.23
N GLN A 320 -12.25 8.78 8.07
CA GLN A 320 -11.81 7.84 9.11
C GLN A 320 -10.36 8.09 9.50
N MET A 321 -9.44 8.09 8.52
CA MET A 321 -8.00 8.29 8.79
C MET A 321 -7.67 9.68 9.31
N TRP A 322 -8.35 10.71 8.79
CA TRP A 322 -8.22 12.06 9.31
C TRP A 322 -8.58 12.15 10.78
N ASN A 323 -9.66 11.49 11.22
CA ASN A 323 -10.15 11.53 12.60
C ASN A 323 -9.37 10.60 13.53
N VAL A 324 -8.75 9.53 13.02
CA VAL A 324 -7.78 8.73 13.79
C VAL A 324 -6.63 9.61 14.30
N GLN A 325 -6.24 10.68 13.59
CA GLN A 325 -5.17 11.60 14.02
C GLN A 325 -5.64 12.67 15.02
N ASN A 326 -6.92 12.71 15.43
CA ASN A 326 -7.41 13.64 16.44
C ASN A 326 -6.72 13.43 17.79
N LYS A 327 -6.50 14.52 18.55
CA LYS A 327 -5.98 14.44 19.93
C LYS A 327 -6.98 13.70 20.83
N LYS A 328 -6.52 13.20 21.98
CA LYS A 328 -7.31 12.34 22.89
C LYS A 328 -8.68 12.92 23.28
N ASN A 329 -8.79 14.25 23.42
CA ASN A 329 -10.01 14.94 23.86
C ASN A 329 -10.71 15.69 22.71
N GLN A 330 -10.32 15.46 21.46
CA GLN A 330 -10.93 16.10 20.31
C GLN A 330 -12.07 15.21 19.79
N SER A 331 -13.26 15.81 19.62
CA SER A 331 -14.41 15.15 18.99
C SER A 331 -14.11 14.75 17.56
N TYR A 332 -14.84 13.77 17.05
CA TYR A 332 -14.83 13.46 15.63
C TYR A 332 -15.51 14.59 14.84
N ASP A 333 -15.05 14.79 13.60
CA ASP A 333 -15.72 15.69 12.68
C ASP A 333 -17.19 15.23 12.45
N ASN A 334 -18.06 16.18 12.21
CA ASN A 334 -19.39 15.84 11.72
C ASN A 334 -19.31 15.42 10.25
N PHE A 335 -19.44 14.12 9.99
CA PHE A 335 -19.36 13.56 8.64
C PHE A 335 -20.52 14.04 7.74
N GLU A 336 -21.68 14.39 8.32
CA GLU A 336 -22.84 14.91 7.59
C GLU A 336 -22.52 16.15 6.74
N LYS A 337 -21.50 16.93 7.16
CA LYS A 337 -21.02 18.08 6.38
C LYS A 337 -20.50 17.68 4.99
N TYR A 338 -19.91 16.48 4.88
CA TYR A 338 -19.25 16.00 3.66
C TYR A 338 -20.06 14.90 2.96
N ILE A 339 -20.79 14.12 3.74
CA ILE A 339 -21.51 12.93 3.34
C ILE A 339 -22.92 13.00 3.96
N SER A 340 -23.94 13.32 3.18
CA SER A 340 -25.30 13.31 3.69
C SER A 340 -25.85 11.89 3.77
N LYS A 341 -26.36 11.50 4.95
CA LYS A 341 -27.08 10.22 5.13
C LYS A 341 -28.29 10.09 4.19
N LYS A 342 -29.00 11.19 3.94
CA LYS A 342 -30.12 11.21 2.97
C LYS A 342 -29.66 10.94 1.55
N ASN A 343 -28.45 11.35 1.18
CA ASN A 343 -27.90 11.07 -0.14
C ASN A 343 -27.40 9.64 -0.27
N VAL A 344 -26.99 8.98 0.82
CA VAL A 344 -26.64 7.54 0.79
C VAL A 344 -27.83 6.71 0.31
N ALA A 345 -29.05 7.00 0.80
CA ALA A 345 -30.28 6.37 0.31
C ALA A 345 -30.63 6.79 -1.13
N LYS A 346 -30.35 8.05 -1.53
CA LYS A 346 -30.62 8.56 -2.89
C LYS A 346 -29.55 8.18 -3.92
N LEU A 347 -28.33 7.88 -3.53
CA LEU A 347 -27.28 7.38 -4.43
C LEU A 347 -27.69 6.06 -5.11
N SER A 348 -28.70 5.42 -4.56
CA SER A 348 -29.29 4.18 -5.07
C SER A 348 -30.47 4.37 -6.04
N SER A 349 -31.07 5.57 -6.14
CA SER A 349 -32.29 5.81 -6.89
C SER A 349 -32.10 6.63 -8.17
N THR A 350 -30.91 6.68 -8.75
CA THR A 350 -30.69 7.30 -10.06
C THR A 350 -31.27 6.39 -11.16
N GLU A 351 -32.56 6.57 -11.41
CA GLU A 351 -33.35 5.83 -12.39
C GLU A 351 -32.91 5.99 -13.86
N ASN A 352 -31.82 6.73 -14.15
CA ASN A 352 -31.40 7.06 -15.51
C ASN A 352 -29.92 6.90 -15.80
N LEU A 353 -29.20 6.03 -15.07
CA LEU A 353 -27.83 5.67 -15.47
C LEU A 353 -27.91 4.39 -16.30
N ASN A 354 -27.63 4.52 -17.60
CA ASN A 354 -27.50 3.40 -18.52
C ASN A 354 -26.73 2.26 -17.83
N ASN A 355 -27.18 1.02 -17.97
CA ASN A 355 -26.60 -0.20 -17.42
C ASN A 355 -25.15 -0.48 -17.91
N GLU A 356 -24.55 0.45 -18.64
CA GLU A 356 -23.25 0.36 -19.31
C GLU A 356 -22.04 0.58 -18.39
N CYS A 357 -22.23 1.00 -17.14
CA CYS A 357 -21.09 1.40 -16.29
C CYS A 357 -20.50 0.28 -15.42
N GLY A 358 -21.07 -0.94 -15.46
CA GLY A 358 -20.62 -2.03 -14.58
C GLY A 358 -20.79 -1.74 -13.09
N LEU A 359 -20.01 -2.43 -12.24
CA LEU A 359 -20.01 -2.24 -10.78
C LEU A 359 -18.64 -1.84 -10.27
N VAL A 360 -18.64 -1.00 -9.24
CA VAL A 360 -17.43 -0.46 -8.60
C VAL A 360 -17.51 -0.67 -7.10
N ILE A 361 -16.47 -1.28 -6.51
CA ILE A 361 -16.35 -1.47 -5.06
C ILE A 361 -15.01 -0.90 -4.62
N PRO A 362 -14.94 0.38 -4.18
CA PRO A 362 -13.74 0.86 -3.51
C PRO A 362 -13.53 0.12 -2.20
N TYR A 363 -12.33 -0.37 -1.96
CA TYR A 363 -11.98 -1.07 -0.73
C TYR A 363 -10.69 -0.53 -0.13
N GLY A 364 -10.52 -0.73 1.16
CA GLY A 364 -9.30 -0.45 1.88
C GLY A 364 -8.86 -1.64 2.69
N ASP A 365 -7.58 -1.71 2.96
CA ASP A 365 -7.00 -2.67 3.88
C ASP A 365 -6.25 -1.97 5.00
N ASP A 366 -6.09 -2.60 6.13
CA ASP A 366 -5.32 -2.06 7.25
C ASP A 366 -4.71 -3.17 8.11
N ALA A 367 -3.52 -2.93 8.59
CA ALA A 367 -2.74 -3.85 9.42
C ALA A 367 -3.39 -4.21 10.78
N TYR A 368 -4.49 -3.59 11.16
CA TYR A 368 -5.22 -3.82 12.40
C TYR A 368 -6.56 -4.54 12.19
N ASN A 369 -6.93 -4.77 10.95
CA ASN A 369 -8.05 -5.64 10.60
C ASN A 369 -7.68 -7.09 10.93
N ASN A 370 -8.68 -7.95 11.10
CA ASN A 370 -8.47 -9.38 11.25
C ASN A 370 -8.66 -10.13 9.92
N GLN A 371 -8.78 -9.38 8.83
CA GLN A 371 -9.04 -9.86 7.47
C GLN A 371 -8.07 -9.17 6.52
N GLU A 372 -7.44 -9.93 5.69
CA GLU A 372 -6.54 -9.47 4.63
C GLU A 372 -7.38 -9.16 3.37
N ILE A 373 -8.04 -7.98 3.37
CA ILE A 373 -9.03 -7.62 2.34
C ILE A 373 -8.40 -7.57 0.95
N ALA A 374 -7.24 -6.93 0.82
CA ALA A 374 -6.56 -6.76 -0.47
C ALA A 374 -6.04 -8.10 -1.01
N GLU A 375 -5.44 -8.94 -0.15
CA GLU A 375 -5.00 -10.29 -0.53
C GLU A 375 -6.18 -11.13 -1.05
N ASN A 376 -7.30 -11.10 -0.32
CA ASN A 376 -8.48 -11.87 -0.69
C ASN A 376 -9.13 -11.37 -2.00
N VAL A 377 -9.04 -10.07 -2.32
CA VAL A 377 -9.45 -9.55 -3.64
C VAL A 377 -8.56 -10.14 -4.73
N TYR A 378 -7.24 -10.18 -4.54
CA TYR A 378 -6.31 -10.74 -5.53
C TYR A 378 -6.50 -12.26 -5.67
N TYR A 379 -6.67 -12.97 -4.55
CA TYR A 379 -6.99 -14.39 -4.55
C TYR A 379 -8.29 -14.68 -5.31
N TYR A 380 -9.32 -13.86 -5.09
CA TYR A 380 -10.59 -13.98 -5.81
C TYR A 380 -10.42 -13.79 -7.32
N LEU A 381 -9.68 -12.76 -7.76
CA LEU A 381 -9.43 -12.49 -9.16
C LEU A 381 -8.72 -13.66 -9.86
N LEU A 382 -7.73 -14.27 -9.21
CA LEU A 382 -7.05 -15.48 -9.71
C LEU A 382 -8.01 -16.66 -9.88
N ASN A 383 -8.88 -16.89 -8.90
CA ASN A 383 -9.81 -18.01 -8.93
C ASN A 383 -10.95 -17.82 -9.95
N LYS A 384 -11.37 -16.57 -10.22
CA LYS A 384 -12.41 -16.26 -11.21
C LYS A 384 -11.89 -16.34 -12.65
N ALA A 385 -10.61 -16.26 -12.88
CA ALA A 385 -10.01 -16.26 -14.22
C ALA A 385 -10.36 -17.53 -15.02
N GLN A 386 -10.75 -17.34 -16.25
CA GLN A 386 -11.07 -18.43 -17.19
C GLN A 386 -10.15 -18.45 -18.42
N LYS A 387 -9.67 -17.29 -18.86
CA LYS A 387 -8.85 -17.15 -20.06
C LYS A 387 -7.50 -16.52 -19.78
N LYS A 388 -7.51 -15.34 -19.14
CA LYS A 388 -6.31 -14.52 -18.98
C LYS A 388 -6.30 -13.74 -17.67
N VAL A 389 -5.10 -13.61 -17.09
CA VAL A 389 -4.80 -12.72 -15.97
C VAL A 389 -3.62 -11.84 -16.35
N SER A 390 -3.79 -10.52 -16.29
CA SER A 390 -2.78 -9.51 -16.59
C SER A 390 -2.46 -8.70 -15.35
N ILE A 391 -1.19 -8.74 -14.90
CA ILE A 391 -0.75 -8.11 -13.66
C ILE A 391 0.42 -7.16 -13.93
N MET A 392 0.34 -5.92 -13.45
CA MET A 392 1.47 -5.00 -13.39
C MET A 392 1.77 -4.66 -11.92
N THR A 393 2.99 -4.89 -11.44
CA THR A 393 3.38 -4.63 -10.07
C THR A 393 4.89 -4.34 -9.94
N PRO A 394 5.31 -3.42 -9.04
CA PRO A 394 6.74 -3.16 -8.83
C PRO A 394 7.45 -4.26 -8.06
N TYR A 395 6.73 -5.04 -7.26
CA TYR A 395 7.32 -6.06 -6.38
C TYR A 395 6.55 -7.36 -6.46
N VAL A 396 7.29 -8.48 -6.32
CA VAL A 396 6.74 -9.85 -6.26
C VAL A 396 7.38 -10.55 -5.08
N ILE A 397 6.86 -10.30 -3.89
CA ILE A 397 7.29 -10.92 -2.63
C ILE A 397 6.04 -11.40 -1.91
N ILE A 398 5.46 -12.45 -2.44
CA ILE A 398 4.12 -12.94 -2.10
C ILE A 398 4.17 -14.10 -1.10
N ASP A 399 3.09 -14.27 -0.38
CA ASP A 399 2.89 -15.42 0.48
C ASP A 399 2.50 -16.66 -0.35
N ASN A 400 2.46 -17.81 0.32
CA ASN A 400 2.11 -19.05 -0.34
C ASN A 400 0.66 -19.08 -0.84
N THR A 401 -0.26 -18.35 -0.22
CA THR A 401 -1.67 -18.29 -0.65
C THR A 401 -1.80 -17.73 -2.07
N ILE A 402 -1.17 -16.59 -2.33
CA ILE A 402 -1.17 -15.96 -3.66
C ILE A 402 -0.27 -16.73 -4.62
N LEU A 403 0.90 -17.21 -4.17
CA LEU A 403 1.81 -18.00 -4.99
C LEU A 403 1.11 -19.26 -5.53
N ASP A 404 0.50 -20.05 -4.65
CA ASP A 404 -0.20 -21.28 -5.01
C ASP A 404 -1.42 -21.00 -5.90
N ALA A 405 -2.14 -19.90 -5.65
CA ALA A 405 -3.25 -19.48 -6.50
C ALA A 405 -2.79 -19.11 -7.91
N MET A 406 -1.66 -18.38 -8.07
CA MET A 406 -1.10 -18.05 -9.39
C MET A 406 -0.65 -19.31 -10.15
N ILE A 407 0.05 -20.21 -9.45
CA ILE A 407 0.49 -21.51 -9.99
C ILE A 407 -0.71 -22.34 -10.45
N PHE A 408 -1.69 -22.53 -9.58
CA PHE A 408 -2.89 -23.30 -9.91
C PHE A 408 -3.66 -22.68 -11.09
N THR A 409 -3.75 -21.34 -11.15
CA THR A 409 -4.42 -20.64 -12.24
C THR A 409 -3.72 -20.90 -13.58
N ALA A 410 -2.38 -20.86 -13.62
CA ALA A 410 -1.62 -21.18 -14.83
C ALA A 410 -1.76 -22.67 -15.19
N GLN A 411 -1.66 -23.60 -14.24
CA GLN A 411 -1.73 -25.04 -14.47
C GLN A 411 -3.10 -25.51 -14.96
N ARG A 412 -4.19 -24.82 -14.62
CA ARG A 412 -5.53 -25.11 -15.18
C ARG A 412 -5.77 -24.53 -16.57
N GLY A 413 -4.72 -23.99 -17.21
CA GLY A 413 -4.75 -23.53 -18.61
C GLY A 413 -5.10 -22.06 -18.80
N VAL A 414 -5.19 -21.25 -17.73
CA VAL A 414 -5.37 -19.80 -17.82
C VAL A 414 -4.03 -19.14 -18.14
N GLU A 415 -4.00 -18.20 -19.08
CA GLU A 415 -2.82 -17.42 -19.37
C GLU A 415 -2.57 -16.40 -18.27
N VAL A 416 -1.55 -16.62 -17.42
CA VAL A 416 -1.16 -15.69 -16.36
C VAL A 416 0.08 -14.93 -16.80
N GLU A 417 -0.04 -13.61 -16.94
CA GLU A 417 1.02 -12.71 -17.39
C GLU A 417 1.33 -11.65 -16.33
N LEU A 418 2.61 -11.44 -16.08
CA LEU A 418 3.09 -10.55 -15.04
C LEU A 418 4.16 -9.59 -15.60
N ILE A 419 3.97 -8.28 -15.49
CA ILE A 419 4.99 -7.27 -15.81
C ILE A 419 5.60 -6.75 -14.52
N VAL A 420 6.94 -6.79 -14.45
CA VAL A 420 7.75 -6.35 -13.31
C VAL A 420 8.87 -5.41 -13.77
N PRO A 421 9.53 -4.65 -12.86
CA PRO A 421 10.68 -3.85 -13.24
C PRO A 421 11.88 -4.71 -13.65
N GLU A 422 12.62 -4.29 -14.68
CA GLU A 422 13.98 -4.82 -14.95
C GLU A 422 14.99 -4.27 -13.94
N HIS A 423 14.89 -2.99 -13.62
CA HIS A 423 15.77 -2.29 -12.69
C HIS A 423 15.19 -2.24 -11.28
N TYR A 424 16.04 -2.19 -10.27
CA TYR A 424 15.61 -2.15 -8.88
C TYR A 424 15.68 -0.74 -8.30
N ASP A 425 14.71 -0.41 -7.46
CA ASP A 425 14.76 0.71 -6.52
C ASP A 425 15.40 0.27 -5.18
N HIS A 426 15.10 -0.95 -4.73
CA HIS A 426 15.63 -1.59 -3.53
C HIS A 426 16.28 -2.94 -3.87
N PHE A 427 17.61 -3.02 -3.74
CA PHE A 427 18.40 -4.18 -4.18
C PHE A 427 18.00 -5.50 -3.51
N ILE A 428 17.83 -5.53 -2.17
CA ILE A 428 17.45 -6.76 -1.46
C ILE A 428 16.06 -7.23 -1.87
N THR A 429 15.09 -6.32 -1.96
CA THR A 429 13.72 -6.59 -2.42
C THR A 429 13.72 -7.20 -3.83
N PHE A 430 14.54 -6.65 -4.72
CA PHE A 430 14.72 -7.18 -6.06
C PHE A 430 15.29 -8.61 -6.05
N CYS A 431 16.37 -8.86 -5.26
CA CYS A 431 16.96 -10.18 -5.16
C CYS A 431 15.96 -11.24 -4.67
N VAL A 432 15.17 -10.89 -3.66
CA VAL A 432 14.12 -11.77 -3.12
C VAL A 432 13.01 -12.00 -4.14
N GLY A 433 12.53 -10.94 -4.79
CA GLY A 433 11.50 -11.01 -5.84
C GLY A 433 11.90 -11.96 -6.98
N ARG A 434 13.17 -11.94 -7.39
CA ARG A 434 13.68 -12.87 -8.43
C ARG A 434 13.53 -14.36 -8.04
N THR A 435 13.55 -14.71 -6.75
CA THR A 435 13.33 -16.09 -6.31
C THR A 435 11.87 -16.54 -6.48
N PHE A 436 10.89 -15.65 -6.28
CA PHE A 436 9.48 -15.93 -6.54
C PHE A 436 9.21 -16.00 -8.04
N ILE A 437 9.79 -15.08 -8.83
CA ILE A 437 9.68 -15.07 -10.29
C ILE A 437 10.15 -16.41 -10.88
N LYS A 438 11.26 -16.97 -10.39
CA LYS A 438 11.73 -18.31 -10.80
C LYS A 438 10.65 -19.36 -10.61
N THR A 439 10.05 -19.44 -9.43
CA THR A 439 9.01 -20.42 -9.11
C THR A 439 7.78 -20.25 -10.00
N LEU A 440 7.38 -19.00 -10.29
CA LEU A 440 6.25 -18.69 -11.16
C LEU A 440 6.52 -19.15 -12.61
N ILE A 441 7.69 -18.84 -13.17
CA ILE A 441 8.07 -19.25 -14.52
C ILE A 441 8.11 -20.79 -14.65
N GLU A 442 8.70 -21.49 -13.66
CA GLU A 442 8.74 -22.96 -13.59
C GLU A 442 7.33 -23.58 -13.59
N SER A 443 6.33 -22.82 -13.19
CA SER A 443 4.92 -23.25 -13.09
C SER A 443 4.05 -22.79 -14.26
N GLY A 444 4.63 -22.15 -15.28
CA GLY A 444 3.93 -21.74 -16.50
C GLY A 444 3.40 -20.30 -16.52
N VAL A 445 3.69 -19.50 -15.50
CA VAL A 445 3.39 -18.05 -15.50
C VAL A 445 4.39 -17.33 -16.41
N LYS A 446 3.91 -16.50 -17.33
CA LYS A 446 4.75 -15.66 -18.18
C LYS A 446 5.12 -14.38 -17.46
N VAL A 447 6.41 -14.08 -17.38
CA VAL A 447 6.92 -12.90 -16.68
C VAL A 447 7.71 -12.01 -17.64
N TYR A 448 7.40 -10.73 -17.64
CA TYR A 448 7.98 -9.73 -18.51
C TYR A 448 8.68 -8.64 -17.70
N ALA A 449 9.90 -8.29 -18.08
CA ALA A 449 10.70 -7.24 -17.44
C ALA A 449 10.62 -5.95 -18.27
N TYR A 450 10.07 -4.89 -17.66
CA TYR A 450 9.90 -3.58 -18.29
C TYR A 450 11.25 -2.89 -18.49
N GLN A 451 11.57 -2.52 -19.75
CA GLN A 451 12.91 -2.06 -20.14
C GLN A 451 13.06 -0.54 -20.12
N LYS A 452 12.01 0.21 -20.41
CA LYS A 452 12.08 1.66 -20.63
C LYS A 452 12.31 2.48 -19.38
N GLY A 453 12.15 1.88 -18.17
CA GLY A 453 12.31 2.58 -16.92
C GLY A 453 11.89 1.73 -15.72
N PHE A 454 11.14 2.32 -14.80
CA PHE A 454 10.63 1.62 -13.63
C PHE A 454 9.10 1.52 -13.69
N ILE A 455 8.57 0.29 -13.65
CA ILE A 455 7.13 0.08 -13.56
C ILE A 455 6.70 0.06 -12.08
N HIS A 456 5.79 0.98 -11.74
CA HIS A 456 5.24 1.11 -10.39
C HIS A 456 3.71 0.98 -10.35
N SER A 457 3.09 0.59 -11.46
CA SER A 457 1.65 0.35 -11.55
C SER A 457 1.21 -0.80 -10.65
N LYS A 458 0.00 -0.72 -10.09
CA LYS A 458 -0.65 -1.77 -9.32
C LYS A 458 -2.00 -2.03 -9.97
N VAL A 459 -1.98 -2.87 -10.98
CA VAL A 459 -3.12 -3.20 -11.84
C VAL A 459 -3.23 -4.70 -11.94
N PHE A 460 -4.43 -5.20 -11.77
CA PHE A 460 -4.75 -6.61 -11.89
C PHE A 460 -6.04 -6.73 -12.69
N VAL A 461 -5.98 -7.34 -13.86
CA VAL A 461 -7.13 -7.55 -14.75
C VAL A 461 -7.32 -9.04 -15.00
N THR A 462 -8.55 -9.50 -14.94
CA THR A 462 -8.95 -10.88 -15.18
C THR A 462 -10.03 -10.90 -16.25
N ASP A 463 -9.75 -11.55 -17.38
CA ASP A 463 -10.63 -11.74 -18.52
C ASP A 463 -11.24 -10.44 -19.09
N SER A 464 -10.64 -9.26 -18.81
CA SER A 464 -11.18 -7.91 -19.07
C SER A 464 -12.58 -7.67 -18.45
N ILE A 465 -13.03 -8.53 -17.54
CA ILE A 465 -14.33 -8.49 -16.87
C ILE A 465 -14.20 -8.08 -15.41
N TYR A 466 -13.18 -8.58 -14.74
CA TYR A 466 -12.89 -8.31 -13.33
C TYR A 466 -11.52 -7.67 -13.20
N GLY A 467 -11.33 -6.83 -12.19
CA GLY A 467 -9.98 -6.33 -11.91
C GLY A 467 -9.94 -5.36 -10.76
N THR A 468 -8.74 -4.89 -10.47
CA THR A 468 -8.51 -3.86 -9.46
C THR A 468 -7.39 -2.92 -9.86
N VAL A 469 -7.56 -1.64 -9.52
CA VAL A 469 -6.55 -0.58 -9.64
C VAL A 469 -6.45 0.12 -8.30
N GLY A 470 -5.24 0.29 -7.77
CA GLY A 470 -5.07 0.90 -6.46
C GLY A 470 -3.62 1.09 -6.03
N SER A 471 -3.40 1.09 -4.71
CA SER A 471 -2.08 1.27 -4.12
C SER A 471 -1.40 -0.05 -3.74
N VAL A 472 -2.09 -1.20 -3.84
CA VAL A 472 -1.69 -2.51 -3.31
C VAL A 472 -0.65 -3.18 -4.20
N ASN A 473 0.57 -3.36 -3.70
CA ASN A 473 1.60 -4.17 -4.37
C ASN A 473 1.38 -5.67 -4.12
N LEU A 474 2.00 -6.52 -4.94
CA LEU A 474 2.13 -7.96 -4.67
C LEU A 474 3.28 -8.22 -3.69
N ASP A 475 3.13 -7.72 -2.45
CA ASP A 475 4.12 -7.93 -1.40
C ASP A 475 3.49 -8.03 0.00
N TYR A 476 4.26 -8.61 0.96
CA TYR A 476 3.82 -8.75 2.35
C TYR A 476 3.50 -7.43 3.03
N ARG A 477 4.17 -6.32 2.67
CA ARG A 477 3.90 -5.02 3.30
C ARG A 477 2.53 -4.53 2.94
N SER A 478 2.15 -4.63 1.67
CA SER A 478 0.83 -4.20 1.21
C SER A 478 -0.27 -5.06 1.80
N PHE A 479 -0.08 -6.38 1.89
CA PHE A 479 -1.13 -7.27 2.39
C PHE A 479 -1.29 -7.26 3.92
N TYR A 480 -0.20 -7.01 4.69
CA TYR A 480 -0.24 -7.26 6.14
C TYR A 480 0.19 -6.08 7.02
N HIS A 481 0.85 -5.07 6.47
CA HIS A 481 1.46 -4.02 7.27
C HIS A 481 0.99 -2.62 6.95
N HIS A 482 0.65 -2.34 5.70
CA HIS A 482 0.27 -1.01 5.27
C HIS A 482 -1.24 -0.79 5.36
N PHE A 483 -1.63 0.49 5.42
CA PHE A 483 -2.96 0.91 5.01
C PHE A 483 -2.92 1.07 3.50
N GLU A 484 -3.77 0.33 2.83
CA GLU A 484 -3.87 0.32 1.37
C GLU A 484 -5.29 0.63 0.93
N CYS A 485 -5.47 0.96 -0.34
CA CYS A 485 -6.77 1.06 -0.97
C CYS A 485 -6.73 0.62 -2.42
N GLY A 486 -7.85 0.16 -2.89
CA GLY A 486 -8.05 -0.20 -4.29
C GLY A 486 -9.50 -0.03 -4.71
N THR A 487 -9.73 -0.21 -5.98
CA THR A 487 -11.05 -0.19 -6.59
C THR A 487 -11.26 -1.50 -7.31
N PHE A 488 -12.10 -2.38 -6.75
CA PHE A 488 -12.55 -3.55 -7.46
C PHE A 488 -13.58 -3.14 -8.52
N LEU A 489 -13.37 -3.63 -9.73
CA LEU A 489 -14.13 -3.30 -10.92
C LEU A 489 -14.75 -4.57 -11.50
N TYR A 490 -15.99 -4.47 -11.91
CA TYR A 490 -16.69 -5.53 -12.62
C TYR A 490 -17.38 -4.96 -13.86
N ASN A 491 -17.03 -5.46 -15.02
CA ASN A 491 -17.61 -5.12 -16.33
C ASN A 491 -17.62 -3.60 -16.60
N THR A 492 -16.48 -2.94 -16.38
CA THR A 492 -16.28 -1.50 -16.62
C THR A 492 -15.36 -1.25 -17.80
N ASP A 493 -15.56 -0.14 -18.53
CA ASP A 493 -14.68 0.26 -19.65
C ASP A 493 -13.21 0.43 -19.22
N SER A 494 -12.98 0.87 -18.00
CA SER A 494 -11.62 1.01 -17.45
C SER A 494 -10.84 -0.30 -17.37
N LEU A 495 -11.51 -1.46 -17.33
CA LEU A 495 -10.82 -2.77 -17.40
C LEU A 495 -10.31 -3.04 -18.82
N ILE A 496 -11.08 -2.65 -19.82
CA ILE A 496 -10.67 -2.76 -21.22
C ILE A 496 -9.49 -1.81 -21.50
N GLU A 497 -9.53 -0.58 -20.93
CA GLU A 497 -8.44 0.38 -21.03
C GLU A 497 -7.17 -0.14 -20.34
N ALA A 498 -7.30 -0.73 -19.14
CA ALA A 498 -6.20 -1.30 -18.38
C ALA A 498 -5.56 -2.52 -19.08
N GLU A 499 -6.38 -3.38 -19.70
CA GLU A 499 -5.88 -4.51 -20.50
C GLU A 499 -5.12 -4.02 -21.73
N LYS A 500 -5.64 -3.02 -22.45
CA LYS A 500 -4.95 -2.40 -23.59
C LYS A 500 -3.61 -1.76 -23.16
N ASP A 501 -3.57 -1.12 -21.99
CA ASP A 501 -2.33 -0.58 -21.44
C ASP A 501 -1.34 -1.67 -21.07
N PHE A 502 -1.81 -2.79 -20.52
CA PHE A 502 -0.97 -3.97 -20.27
C PHE A 502 -0.33 -4.49 -21.54
N GLU A 503 -1.12 -4.73 -22.61
CA GLU A 503 -0.62 -5.23 -23.89
C GLU A 503 0.38 -4.26 -24.53
N LYS A 504 0.10 -2.96 -24.48
CA LYS A 504 1.03 -1.94 -24.97
C LYS A 504 2.33 -1.92 -24.17
N THR A 505 2.24 -2.00 -22.84
CA THR A 505 3.41 -2.02 -21.96
C THR A 505 4.25 -3.27 -22.17
N LYS A 506 3.61 -4.41 -22.44
CA LYS A 506 4.28 -5.69 -22.74
C LYS A 506 5.19 -5.60 -23.96
N LEU A 507 4.85 -4.78 -24.96
CA LEU A 507 5.72 -4.55 -26.14
C LEU A 507 7.04 -3.84 -25.79
N GLU A 508 7.09 -3.14 -24.65
CA GLU A 508 8.28 -2.47 -24.12
C GLU A 508 9.04 -3.36 -23.10
N CYS A 509 8.68 -4.63 -23.01
CA CYS A 509 9.25 -5.58 -22.05
C CYS A 509 10.08 -6.68 -22.74
N LYS A 510 10.97 -7.26 -21.96
CA LYS A 510 11.67 -8.51 -22.30
C LYS A 510 11.08 -9.66 -21.49
N GLU A 511 10.74 -10.77 -22.13
CA GLU A 511 10.29 -11.96 -21.42
C GLU A 511 11.44 -12.56 -20.57
N ILE A 512 11.15 -12.88 -19.31
CA ILE A 512 12.09 -13.56 -18.41
C ILE A 512 11.83 -15.06 -18.50
N THR A 513 12.59 -15.74 -19.34
CA THR A 513 12.59 -17.21 -19.42
C THR A 513 13.49 -17.82 -18.35
N LEU A 514 13.43 -19.14 -18.14
CA LEU A 514 14.37 -19.84 -17.25
C LEU A 514 15.83 -19.68 -17.69
N ASP A 515 16.08 -19.57 -18.98
CA ASP A 515 17.45 -19.36 -19.47
C ASP A 515 17.92 -17.93 -19.23
N GLU A 516 17.06 -16.92 -19.33
CA GLU A 516 17.37 -15.55 -18.92
C GLU A 516 17.60 -15.49 -17.39
N TYR A 517 16.80 -16.20 -16.59
CA TYR A 517 17.00 -16.28 -15.14
C TYR A 517 18.38 -16.89 -14.77
N LYS A 518 18.85 -17.90 -15.51
CA LYS A 518 20.19 -18.50 -15.29
C LYS A 518 21.33 -17.52 -15.51
N LYS A 519 21.15 -16.50 -16.37
CA LYS A 519 22.14 -15.44 -16.64
C LYS A 519 22.26 -14.42 -15.50
N ILE A 520 21.30 -14.39 -14.57
CA ILE A 520 21.37 -13.50 -13.39
C ILE A 520 22.59 -13.88 -12.55
N SER A 521 23.34 -12.87 -12.11
CA SER A 521 24.54 -13.02 -11.30
C SER A 521 24.31 -13.92 -10.08
N TRP A 522 25.23 -14.84 -9.83
CA TRP A 522 25.12 -15.83 -8.77
C TRP A 522 24.91 -15.21 -7.38
N TYR A 523 25.52 -14.05 -7.11
CA TYR A 523 25.37 -13.35 -5.83
C TYR A 523 23.95 -12.82 -5.62
N VAL A 524 23.26 -12.37 -6.67
CA VAL A 524 21.84 -11.95 -6.61
C VAL A 524 20.95 -13.13 -6.19
N ARG A 525 21.22 -14.32 -6.75
CA ARG A 525 20.50 -15.55 -6.41
C ARG A 525 20.74 -15.99 -4.96
N ILE A 526 21.98 -15.95 -4.50
CA ILE A 526 22.33 -16.31 -3.10
C ILE A 526 21.73 -15.31 -2.11
N ILE A 527 21.85 -14.00 -2.38
CA ILE A 527 21.23 -12.96 -1.55
C ILE A 527 19.72 -13.15 -1.51
N GLY A 528 19.08 -13.36 -2.66
CA GLY A 528 17.64 -13.59 -2.73
C GLY A 528 17.22 -14.82 -1.94
N TRP A 529 17.93 -15.96 -2.10
CA TRP A 529 17.67 -17.18 -1.37
C TRP A 529 17.82 -17.01 0.16
N PHE A 530 18.87 -16.36 0.61
CA PHE A 530 19.10 -16.11 2.03
C PHE A 530 18.04 -15.18 2.64
N PHE A 531 17.74 -14.05 1.96
CA PHE A 531 16.78 -13.07 2.47
C PHE A 531 15.32 -13.48 2.29
N ARG A 532 15.03 -14.52 1.49
CA ARG A 532 13.67 -15.04 1.33
C ARG A 532 13.04 -15.48 2.64
N ILE A 533 13.83 -15.97 3.60
CA ILE A 533 13.33 -16.34 4.93
C ILE A 533 12.72 -15.14 5.69
N PHE A 534 13.16 -13.92 5.35
CA PHE A 534 12.68 -12.67 5.95
C PHE A 534 11.63 -11.96 5.10
N SER A 535 11.16 -12.58 4.01
CA SER A 535 10.10 -12.01 3.14
C SER A 535 8.89 -11.46 3.91
N PRO A 536 8.39 -12.14 4.98
CA PRO A 536 7.25 -11.61 5.74
C PRO A 536 7.53 -10.31 6.48
N LEU A 537 8.80 -9.93 6.61
CA LEU A 537 9.22 -8.69 7.29
C LEU A 537 9.59 -7.56 6.31
N MET A 538 9.52 -7.84 5.00
CA MET A 538 9.89 -6.93 3.91
C MET A 538 8.72 -6.12 3.39
#